data_f36078df42e3605b2caf8aefea300886
#
_entry.id   f36078df42e3605b2caf8aefea300886
#
_cell.length_a   1.000
_cell.length_b   1.000
_cell.length_c   1.000
_cell.angle_alpha   90.00
_cell.angle_beta   90.00
_cell.angle_gamma   90.00
#
_symmetry.space_group_name_H-M   'P 1'
#
loop_
_entity.id
_entity.type
_entity.pdbx_description
1 polymer ?
#
loop_
_entity_poly.entity_id
_entity_poly.type
_entity_poly.pdbx_seq_one_letter_code
_entity_poly.pdbx_strand_id
1 'polypeptide(L)'
;GATVTYAGSSGLHVDTQEIKYSADGSSIYFSTDGGVYKGTSPSSSFVPINGNMNVSQIYSLGVSKTTAGKVVVGLQDNGSWFVNGSSLVWDRFNGGDGMECFFDPNNDNIIYSSSQNGVFYKTINNGVSTNSIMSGLTWGSKKKK
;
A
#
# COMPACT_ATOMS: atom_id res chain seq x y z
N GLY A 1 -33.49 0.13 -12.97
CA GLY A 1 -33.33 -0.35 -11.61
C GLY A 1 -33.70 0.73 -10.63
N ALA A 2 -34.56 0.41 -9.67
CA ALA A 2 -35.06 1.40 -8.72
C ALA A 2 -34.07 1.76 -7.61
N THR A 3 -33.06 0.93 -7.36
CA THR A 3 -32.11 1.14 -6.27
C THR A 3 -30.73 0.61 -6.66
N VAL A 4 -29.70 1.42 -6.43
CA VAL A 4 -28.29 0.99 -6.49
C VAL A 4 -27.81 0.90 -5.05
N THR A 5 -27.39 -0.30 -4.65
CA THR A 5 -26.80 -0.54 -3.33
C THR A 5 -25.30 -0.76 -3.51
N TYR A 6 -24.52 -0.11 -2.65
CA TYR A 6 -23.08 -0.32 -2.61
C TYR A 6 -22.78 -1.77 -2.20
N ALA A 7 -22.13 -2.53 -3.06
CA ALA A 7 -21.67 -3.87 -2.72
C ALA A 7 -20.55 -3.73 -1.67
N GLY A 8 -20.85 -4.13 -0.45
CA GLY A 8 -20.10 -3.80 0.76
C GLY A 8 -18.62 -4.00 0.65
N SER A 9 -17.91 -3.02 1.14
CA SER A 9 -16.45 -2.90 1.11
C SER A 9 -15.74 -3.65 2.23
N SER A 10 -16.41 -4.51 2.97
CA SER A 10 -15.77 -5.24 4.08
C SER A 10 -14.73 -6.22 3.55
N GLY A 11 -13.46 -5.82 3.65
CA GLY A 11 -12.31 -6.65 3.32
C GLY A 11 -11.81 -6.58 1.88
N LEU A 12 -12.42 -5.78 1.00
CA LEU A 12 -11.90 -5.57 -0.36
C LEU A 12 -10.81 -4.48 -0.37
N HIS A 13 -9.77 -4.72 -1.13
CA HIS A 13 -8.85 -3.66 -1.55
C HIS A 13 -9.57 -2.72 -2.54
N VAL A 14 -9.12 -1.48 -2.62
CA VAL A 14 -9.61 -0.50 -3.61
C VAL A 14 -9.27 -0.92 -5.05
N ASP A 15 -9.83 -0.19 -6.00
CA ASP A 15 -9.55 -0.32 -7.43
C ASP A 15 -9.84 -1.71 -8.01
N THR A 16 -11.13 -2.06 -7.96
CA THR A 16 -11.64 -3.29 -8.57
C THR A 16 -11.54 -3.25 -10.09
N GLN A 17 -10.85 -4.22 -10.67
CA GLN A 17 -10.63 -4.36 -12.11
C GLN A 17 -11.66 -5.27 -12.78
N GLU A 18 -12.07 -6.33 -12.11
CA GLU A 18 -13.01 -7.30 -12.66
C GLU A 18 -13.84 -7.99 -11.56
N ILE A 19 -15.06 -8.39 -11.93
CA ILE A 19 -15.98 -9.15 -11.10
C ILE A 19 -16.45 -10.38 -11.87
N LYS A 20 -16.34 -11.56 -11.24
CA LYS A 20 -16.80 -12.83 -11.80
C LYS A 20 -17.62 -13.62 -10.79
N TYR A 21 -18.64 -14.31 -11.25
CA TYR A 21 -19.31 -15.35 -10.50
C TYR A 21 -18.72 -16.73 -10.82
N SER A 22 -18.75 -17.63 -9.86
CA SER A 22 -18.54 -19.06 -10.12
C SER A 22 -19.62 -19.59 -11.06
N ALA A 23 -19.33 -20.69 -11.76
CA ALA A 23 -20.26 -21.27 -12.74
C ALA A 23 -21.61 -21.70 -12.11
N ASP A 24 -21.59 -22.07 -10.84
CA ASP A 24 -22.77 -22.44 -10.06
C ASP A 24 -23.45 -21.23 -9.34
N GLY A 25 -22.89 -20.03 -9.50
CA GLY A 25 -23.39 -18.82 -8.87
C GLY A 25 -23.18 -18.74 -7.34
N SER A 26 -22.51 -19.70 -6.73
CA SER A 26 -22.34 -19.76 -5.27
C SER A 26 -21.28 -18.81 -4.72
N SER A 27 -20.40 -18.34 -5.57
CA SER A 27 -19.28 -17.48 -5.19
C SER A 27 -19.14 -16.30 -6.13
N ILE A 28 -18.67 -15.19 -5.60
CA ILE A 28 -18.30 -14.00 -6.36
C ILE A 28 -16.81 -13.69 -6.12
N TYR A 29 -16.10 -13.35 -7.18
CA TYR A 29 -14.69 -13.04 -7.18
C TYR A 29 -14.46 -11.61 -7.65
N PHE A 30 -13.53 -10.93 -6.99
CA PHE A 30 -13.08 -9.60 -7.37
C PHE A 30 -11.57 -9.65 -7.61
N SER A 31 -11.11 -9.14 -8.74
CA SER A 31 -9.70 -8.78 -8.91
C SER A 31 -9.53 -7.30 -8.62
N THR A 32 -8.53 -6.98 -7.84
CA THR A 32 -8.20 -5.63 -7.39
C THR A 32 -6.69 -5.43 -7.45
N ASP A 33 -6.21 -4.21 -7.21
CA ASP A 33 -4.77 -3.94 -7.10
C ASP A 33 -4.12 -4.61 -5.87
N GLY A 34 -4.92 -5.05 -4.89
CA GLY A 34 -4.48 -5.87 -3.75
C GLY A 34 -4.59 -7.39 -3.96
N GLY A 35 -4.93 -7.83 -5.18
CA GLY A 35 -5.06 -9.24 -5.54
C GLY A 35 -6.51 -9.71 -5.73
N VAL A 36 -6.74 -11.00 -5.53
CA VAL A 36 -8.04 -11.65 -5.77
C VAL A 36 -8.75 -11.94 -4.46
N TYR A 37 -10.03 -11.60 -4.42
CA TYR A 37 -10.91 -11.77 -3.27
C TYR A 37 -12.10 -12.65 -3.63
N LYS A 38 -12.61 -13.39 -2.64
CA LYS A 38 -13.79 -14.25 -2.77
C LYS A 38 -14.82 -13.93 -1.70
N GLY A 39 -16.08 -13.90 -2.10
CA GLY A 39 -17.25 -13.81 -1.23
C GLY A 39 -18.38 -14.72 -1.72
N THR A 40 -19.48 -14.78 -0.98
CA THR A 40 -20.67 -15.58 -1.32
C THR A 40 -21.83 -14.75 -1.84
N SER A 41 -21.78 -13.44 -1.64
CA SER A 41 -22.77 -12.48 -2.17
C SER A 41 -22.16 -11.07 -2.21
N PRO A 42 -22.76 -10.13 -2.96
CA PRO A 42 -22.29 -8.74 -3.00
C PRO A 42 -22.28 -8.02 -1.64
N SER A 43 -23.05 -8.51 -0.68
CA SER A 43 -23.13 -7.97 0.69
C SER A 43 -22.34 -8.78 1.72
N SER A 44 -21.65 -9.84 1.30
CA SER A 44 -20.81 -10.63 2.20
C SER A 44 -19.49 -9.94 2.50
N SER A 45 -18.78 -10.41 3.52
CA SER A 45 -17.38 -10.10 3.68
C SER A 45 -16.56 -10.82 2.61
N PHE A 46 -15.53 -10.15 2.11
CA PHE A 46 -14.62 -10.70 1.12
C PHE A 46 -13.31 -11.09 1.80
N VAL A 47 -12.80 -12.25 1.43
CA VAL A 47 -11.51 -12.75 1.93
C VAL A 47 -10.51 -12.83 0.79
N PRO A 48 -9.26 -12.42 1.01
CA PRO A 48 -8.22 -12.56 0.00
C PRO A 48 -7.92 -14.04 -0.24
N ILE A 49 -7.78 -14.43 -1.50
CA ILE A 49 -7.42 -15.79 -1.90
C ILE A 49 -6.10 -15.83 -2.66
N ASN A 50 -5.23 -14.87 -2.41
CA ASN A 50 -3.95 -14.71 -3.11
C ASN A 50 -2.98 -15.89 -2.87
N GLY A 51 -3.16 -16.66 -1.79
CA GLY A 51 -2.24 -17.75 -1.46
C GLY A 51 -0.82 -17.25 -1.31
N ASN A 52 0.10 -17.81 -2.08
CA ASN A 52 1.51 -17.40 -2.15
C ASN A 52 1.78 -16.39 -3.29
N MET A 53 0.76 -15.83 -3.89
CA MET A 53 0.90 -14.84 -4.95
C MET A 53 1.25 -13.48 -4.32
N ASN A 54 2.48 -13.04 -4.47
CA ASN A 54 2.95 -11.72 -4.08
C ASN A 54 2.79 -10.78 -5.26
N VAL A 55 1.69 -10.04 -5.30
CA VAL A 55 1.43 -9.04 -6.32
C VAL A 55 1.69 -7.66 -5.74
N SER A 56 2.70 -6.97 -6.27
CA SER A 56 3.03 -5.60 -5.87
C SER A 56 3.75 -4.89 -7.00
N GLN A 57 3.34 -3.67 -7.28
CA GLN A 57 4.06 -2.78 -8.19
C GLN A 57 4.96 -1.87 -7.37
N ILE A 58 6.27 -2.03 -7.54
CA ILE A 58 7.27 -1.24 -6.83
C ILE A 58 7.53 0.04 -7.61
N TYR A 59 7.32 1.20 -6.98
CA TYR A 59 7.68 2.51 -7.50
C TYR A 59 9.10 2.92 -7.13
N SER A 60 9.51 2.59 -5.90
CA SER A 60 10.84 2.97 -5.39
C SER A 60 11.40 1.87 -4.51
N LEU A 61 12.73 1.76 -4.50
CA LEU A 61 13.48 0.81 -3.68
C LEU A 61 14.69 1.53 -3.07
N GLY A 62 14.81 1.48 -1.76
CA GLY A 62 15.95 1.98 -1.00
C GLY A 62 16.64 0.87 -0.23
N VAL A 63 17.96 0.92 -0.18
CA VAL A 63 18.80 -0.05 0.54
C VAL A 63 19.58 0.66 1.64
N SER A 64 19.63 0.06 2.84
CA SER A 64 20.46 0.58 3.93
C SER A 64 21.94 0.50 3.58
N LYS A 65 22.68 1.54 3.92
CA LYS A 65 24.16 1.54 3.84
C LYS A 65 24.83 0.96 5.08
N THR A 66 24.09 0.85 6.18
CA THR A 66 24.61 0.45 7.48
C THR A 66 24.25 -0.98 7.88
N THR A 67 23.11 -1.48 7.40
CA THR A 67 22.62 -2.83 7.72
C THR A 67 22.40 -3.63 6.44
N ALA A 68 23.15 -4.70 6.27
CA ALA A 68 22.99 -5.60 5.12
C ALA A 68 21.61 -6.25 5.10
N GLY A 69 20.99 -6.31 3.90
CA GLY A 69 19.67 -6.89 3.70
C GLY A 69 18.49 -6.04 4.19
N LYS A 70 18.74 -4.86 4.75
CA LYS A 70 17.67 -3.94 5.13
C LYS A 70 17.25 -3.11 3.93
N VAL A 71 15.98 -3.25 3.54
CA VAL A 71 15.41 -2.70 2.31
C VAL A 71 14.11 -1.99 2.63
N VAL A 72 13.82 -0.91 1.94
CA VAL A 72 12.54 -0.19 1.96
C VAL A 72 11.98 -0.11 0.56
N VAL A 73 10.67 -0.24 0.42
CA VAL A 73 9.96 -0.15 -0.86
C VAL A 73 8.74 0.74 -0.76
N GLY A 74 8.49 1.47 -1.82
CA GLY A 74 7.22 2.16 -2.07
C GLY A 74 6.42 1.39 -3.11
N LEU A 75 5.16 1.07 -2.80
CA LEU A 75 4.29 0.22 -3.60
C LEU A 75 3.04 0.99 -4.04
N GLN A 76 2.66 0.87 -5.30
CA GLN A 76 1.38 1.38 -5.77
C GLN A 76 0.24 0.77 -4.95
N ASP A 77 -0.69 1.61 -4.48
CA ASP A 77 -1.91 1.27 -3.71
C ASP A 77 -1.68 0.48 -2.40
N ASN A 78 -0.44 0.09 -2.12
CA ASN A 78 -0.10 -0.77 -0.99
C ASN A 78 0.80 -0.09 0.06
N GLY A 79 1.13 1.19 -0.11
CA GLY A 79 1.91 1.96 0.85
C GLY A 79 3.41 1.71 0.82
N SER A 80 4.09 2.09 1.90
CA SER A 80 5.53 1.91 2.04
C SER A 80 5.85 0.85 3.09
N TRP A 81 6.76 -0.05 2.74
CA TRP A 81 7.15 -1.20 3.55
C TRP A 81 8.66 -1.29 3.68
N PHE A 82 9.13 -1.88 4.75
CA PHE A 82 10.55 -2.22 4.89
C PHE A 82 10.71 -3.63 5.44
N VAL A 83 11.88 -4.20 5.19
CA VAL A 83 12.35 -5.46 5.80
C VAL A 83 13.63 -5.18 6.54
N ASN A 84 13.80 -5.79 7.70
CA ASN A 84 14.92 -5.57 8.59
C ASN A 84 15.94 -6.72 8.51
N GLY A 85 17.02 -6.50 7.77
CA GLY A 85 18.16 -7.42 7.68
C GLY A 85 17.77 -8.81 7.15
N SER A 86 18.00 -9.84 7.96
CA SER A 86 17.71 -11.23 7.60
C SER A 86 16.24 -11.65 7.78
N SER A 87 15.37 -10.75 8.20
CA SER A 87 13.94 -11.03 8.32
C SER A 87 13.34 -11.27 6.94
N LEU A 88 12.35 -12.18 6.87
CA LEU A 88 11.48 -12.36 5.71
C LEU A 88 10.12 -11.67 5.92
N VAL A 89 9.93 -11.01 7.06
CA VAL A 89 8.70 -10.29 7.41
C VAL A 89 8.88 -8.83 7.04
N TRP A 90 7.95 -8.33 6.23
CA TRP A 90 7.88 -6.94 5.82
C TRP A 90 6.94 -6.19 6.73
N ASP A 91 7.38 -5.04 7.22
CA ASP A 91 6.60 -4.15 8.09
C ASP A 91 6.12 -2.94 7.28
N ARG A 92 4.80 -2.72 7.29
CA ARG A 92 4.20 -1.52 6.71
C ARG A 92 4.30 -0.36 7.67
N PHE A 93 4.85 0.77 7.23
CA PHE A 93 5.00 1.95 8.06
C PHE A 93 4.27 3.20 7.52
N ASN A 94 3.82 3.18 6.27
CA ASN A 94 3.04 4.27 5.68
C ASN A 94 1.96 3.72 4.74
N GLY A 95 0.87 4.48 4.56
CA GLY A 95 -0.27 4.10 3.71
C GLY A 95 -0.32 4.86 2.39
N GLY A 96 -1.44 4.71 1.68
CA GLY A 96 -1.65 5.30 0.35
C GLY A 96 -0.79 4.64 -0.72
N ASP A 97 -0.49 5.37 -1.80
CA ASP A 97 0.58 4.98 -2.74
C ASP A 97 1.92 5.22 -2.07
N GLY A 98 2.72 4.18 -1.92
CA GLY A 98 4.11 4.32 -1.52
C GLY A 98 4.92 4.75 -2.72
N MET A 99 5.29 6.03 -2.73
CA MET A 99 6.10 6.61 -3.80
C MET A 99 7.60 6.48 -3.48
N GLU A 100 8.36 7.57 -3.48
CA GLU A 100 9.78 7.55 -3.14
C GLU A 100 10.01 7.17 -1.67
N CYS A 101 11.02 6.33 -1.41
CA CYS A 101 11.42 5.96 -0.05
C CYS A 101 12.93 5.62 0.02
N PHE A 102 13.57 6.01 1.11
CA PHE A 102 14.99 5.75 1.34
C PHE A 102 15.34 5.84 2.82
N PHE A 103 16.45 5.21 3.20
CA PHE A 103 17.06 5.34 4.53
C PHE A 103 17.95 6.57 4.62
N ASP A 104 18.06 7.14 5.82
CA ASP A 104 19.14 8.06 6.13
C ASP A 104 20.49 7.33 5.97
N PRO A 105 21.47 7.93 5.28
CA PRO A 105 22.73 7.25 4.98
C PRO A 105 23.60 6.91 6.18
N ASN A 106 23.36 7.55 7.33
CA ASN A 106 24.15 7.38 8.56
C ASN A 106 23.37 6.68 9.68
N ASN A 107 22.04 6.62 9.57
CA ASN A 107 21.18 6.01 10.58
C ASN A 107 19.93 5.40 9.95
N ASP A 108 19.93 4.14 9.68
CA ASP A 108 18.85 3.43 9.01
C ASP A 108 17.62 3.12 9.89
N ASN A 109 17.59 3.60 11.14
CA ASN A 109 16.33 3.73 11.88
C ASN A 109 15.50 4.93 11.40
N ILE A 110 16.12 5.82 10.63
CA ILE A 110 15.47 6.95 10.00
C ILE A 110 15.12 6.55 8.56
N ILE A 111 13.82 6.58 8.25
CA ILE A 111 13.32 6.33 6.90
C ILE A 111 12.52 7.54 6.45
N TYR A 112 12.76 7.97 5.25
CA TYR A 112 11.95 8.95 4.54
C TYR A 112 11.05 8.24 3.55
N SER A 113 9.81 8.67 3.43
CA SER A 113 8.87 8.19 2.42
C SER A 113 8.00 9.31 1.90
N SER A 114 7.40 9.08 0.75
CA SER A 114 6.37 9.96 0.22
C SER A 114 5.15 9.16 -0.20
N SER A 115 4.03 9.84 -0.29
CA SER A 115 2.81 9.30 -0.87
C SER A 115 2.35 10.15 -2.05
N GLN A 116 1.26 9.72 -2.68
CA GLN A 116 0.63 10.48 -3.77
C GLN A 116 0.39 11.95 -3.35
N ASN A 117 0.36 12.81 -4.35
CA ASN A 117 0.24 14.26 -4.18
C ASN A 117 1.41 14.95 -3.44
N GLY A 118 2.56 14.28 -3.35
CA GLY A 118 3.80 14.85 -2.81
C GLY A 118 3.77 15.08 -1.30
N VAL A 119 3.07 14.26 -0.56
CA VAL A 119 3.12 14.28 0.90
C VAL A 119 4.36 13.52 1.36
N PHE A 120 5.19 14.16 2.19
CA PHE A 120 6.43 13.59 2.71
C PHE A 120 6.30 13.21 4.17
N TYR A 121 6.93 12.10 4.52
CA TYR A 121 6.93 11.50 5.84
C TYR A 121 8.33 11.13 6.30
N LYS A 122 8.50 11.08 7.61
CA LYS A 122 9.73 10.62 8.25
C LYS A 122 9.37 9.76 9.47
N THR A 123 10.06 8.64 9.61
CA THR A 123 10.17 7.89 10.87
C THR A 123 11.59 8.02 11.41
N ILE A 124 11.76 8.00 12.72
CA ILE A 124 13.07 8.02 13.38
C ILE A 124 13.28 6.78 14.27
N ASN A 125 12.33 5.87 14.25
CA ASN A 125 12.28 4.72 15.12
C ASN A 125 11.90 3.44 14.35
N ASN A 126 12.51 3.30 13.17
CA ASN A 126 12.37 2.09 12.35
C ASN A 126 10.90 1.77 12.01
N GLY A 127 10.12 2.77 11.62
CA GLY A 127 8.74 2.58 11.18
C GLY A 127 7.68 2.45 12.30
N VAL A 128 8.08 2.43 13.58
CA VAL A 128 7.13 2.31 14.71
C VAL A 128 6.14 3.47 14.75
N SER A 129 6.61 4.66 14.43
CA SER A 129 5.77 5.84 14.21
C SER A 129 6.27 6.67 13.03
N THR A 130 5.33 7.29 12.32
CA THR A 130 5.63 8.09 11.13
C THR A 130 4.97 9.45 11.27
N ASN A 131 5.72 10.51 10.99
CA ASN A 131 5.24 11.88 11.05
C ASN A 131 5.36 12.55 9.68
N SER A 132 4.36 13.35 9.34
CA SER A 132 4.44 14.22 8.16
C SER A 132 5.49 15.30 8.39
N ILE A 133 6.32 15.55 7.38
CA ILE A 133 7.35 16.61 7.37
C ILE A 133 7.00 17.75 6.40
N MET A 134 5.71 17.97 6.20
CA MET A 134 5.20 19.00 5.26
C MET A 134 5.23 20.42 5.84
N SER A 135 5.50 20.59 7.14
CA SER A 135 5.54 21.91 7.79
C SER A 135 6.61 22.80 7.17
N GLY A 136 6.22 24.01 6.76
CA GLY A 136 7.09 24.96 6.07
C GLY A 136 7.21 24.76 4.56
N LEU A 137 6.66 23.68 4.01
CA LEU A 137 6.55 23.52 2.57
C LEU A 137 5.29 24.24 2.07
N THR A 138 5.49 25.25 1.23
CA THR A 138 4.37 25.91 0.53
C THR A 138 3.96 25.04 -0.66
N TRP A 139 2.79 24.42 -0.56
CA TRP A 139 2.16 23.80 -1.72
C TRP A 139 1.84 24.88 -2.75
N GLY A 140 2.54 24.85 -3.87
CA GLY A 140 2.27 25.78 -4.94
C GLY A 140 0.84 25.63 -5.43
N SER A 141 -0.03 26.60 -5.14
CA SER A 141 -1.31 26.70 -5.78
C SER A 141 -1.08 26.82 -7.29
N LYS A 142 -1.30 25.71 -8.03
CA LYS A 142 -1.36 25.80 -9.49
C LYS A 142 -2.51 26.73 -9.81
N LYS A 143 -2.20 28.01 -10.13
CA LYS A 143 -3.16 28.85 -10.83
C LYS A 143 -3.50 28.12 -12.12
N LYS A 144 -4.72 27.63 -12.25
CA LYS A 144 -5.24 27.19 -13.54
C LYS A 144 -5.10 28.40 -14.49
N LYS A 145 -4.24 28.25 -15.50
CA LYS A 145 -4.28 29.10 -16.67
C LYS A 145 -5.42 28.67 -17.58
#